data_9ed6c55d81a71e48ac6d9230eb6c19d5
#
_entry.id   9ed6c55d81a71e48ac6d9230eb6c19d5
#
_cell.length_a   1.000
_cell.length_b   1.000
_cell.length_c   1.000
_cell.angle_alpha   90.00
_cell.angle_beta   90.00
_cell.angle_gamma   90.00
#
_symmetry.space_group_name_H-M   'P 1'
#
loop_
_entity.id
_entity.type
_entity.pdbx_description
1 polymer ?
#
loop_
_entity_poly.entity_id
_entity_poly.type
_entity_poly.pdbx_seq_one_letter_code
_entity_poly.pdbx_strand_id
1 'polypeptide(L)'
;MSKQLRRWWLGLNTLFGSQSHGYYIPSKASRYDSRNAGNLSYQHWRTRINEAASTQVQWLKLADRYERDLRKINGTGTEKARWTQDWFPRLDAVMLYSMVRHFKPKRIIEIGVGHSTRFVARAIRDEGIEVVHIAIDPEPSKEIPQAPNLCWFVKPVQWAGKEIWGKIGPRDIVSIDSSHILMPGSDVDFLFNEIVPFLAAGVIVHVHDIFLPDDYPLDWHWRGYNEQCAVASFLAASNAELMFSSHFVSHYLKTTFSSTEIAKLPIQPQARESSIWFRIASGE
;
A
#
# COMPACT_ATOMS: atom_id res chain seq x y z
N MET A 1 4.08 -7.64 -25.28
CA MET A 1 2.68 -7.33 -25.69
C MET A 1 2.37 -5.93 -25.18
N SER A 2 1.80 -5.04 -26.00
CA SER A 2 1.44 -3.69 -25.54
C SER A 2 0.34 -3.77 -24.47
N LYS A 3 0.27 -2.74 -23.57
CA LYS A 3 -0.75 -2.67 -22.49
C LYS A 3 -2.19 -2.82 -23.04
N GLN A 4 -2.45 -2.21 -24.20
CA GLN A 4 -3.73 -2.29 -24.88
C GLN A 4 -4.06 -3.69 -25.38
N LEU A 5 -3.12 -4.38 -26.05
CA LEU A 5 -3.32 -5.76 -26.51
C LEU A 5 -3.55 -6.74 -25.37
N ARG A 6 -2.84 -6.56 -24.24
CA ARG A 6 -3.07 -7.36 -23.02
C ARG A 6 -4.48 -7.15 -22.47
N ARG A 7 -4.97 -5.91 -22.42
CA ARG A 7 -6.32 -5.58 -21.97
C ARG A 7 -7.39 -6.23 -22.85
N TRP A 8 -7.25 -6.12 -24.16
CA TRP A 8 -8.17 -6.78 -25.12
C TRP A 8 -8.17 -8.29 -24.95
N TRP A 9 -7.00 -8.89 -24.81
CA TRP A 9 -6.88 -10.33 -24.62
C TRP A 9 -7.55 -10.81 -23.32
N LEU A 10 -7.30 -10.14 -22.19
CA LEU A 10 -7.94 -10.44 -20.91
C LEU A 10 -9.46 -10.25 -20.95
N GLY A 11 -9.93 -9.17 -21.58
CA GLY A 11 -11.35 -8.88 -21.74
C GLY A 11 -12.07 -9.94 -22.59
N LEU A 12 -11.50 -10.30 -23.72
CA LEU A 12 -12.08 -11.35 -24.60
C LEU A 12 -12.09 -12.71 -23.89
N ASN A 13 -11.02 -13.07 -23.18
CA ASN A 13 -11.01 -14.32 -22.40
C ASN A 13 -12.04 -14.31 -21.26
N THR A 14 -12.28 -13.17 -20.62
CA THR A 14 -13.32 -13.04 -19.59
C THR A 14 -14.73 -13.22 -20.17
N LEU A 15 -14.98 -12.68 -21.38
CA LEU A 15 -16.31 -12.72 -22.01
C LEU A 15 -16.60 -14.07 -22.69
N PHE A 16 -15.61 -14.71 -23.29
CA PHE A 16 -15.78 -15.89 -24.13
C PHE A 16 -14.96 -17.10 -23.65
N GLY A 17 -14.07 -16.94 -22.70
CA GLY A 17 -13.22 -18.01 -22.18
C GLY A 17 -13.86 -18.78 -21.01
N SER A 18 -13.19 -19.86 -20.60
CA SER A 18 -13.59 -20.68 -19.45
C SER A 18 -13.10 -20.11 -18.11
N GLN A 19 -12.22 -19.12 -18.13
CA GLN A 19 -11.65 -18.47 -16.95
C GLN A 19 -11.88 -16.96 -17.00
N SER A 20 -12.31 -16.40 -15.88
CA SER A 20 -12.43 -14.96 -15.71
C SER A 20 -11.05 -14.34 -15.43
N HIS A 21 -10.67 -13.36 -16.24
CA HIS A 21 -9.42 -12.60 -16.10
C HIS A 21 -9.70 -11.12 -15.79
N GLY A 22 -10.79 -10.83 -15.12
CA GLY A 22 -11.23 -9.48 -14.75
C GLY A 22 -12.73 -9.37 -14.68
N TYR A 23 -13.21 -8.14 -14.56
CA TYR A 23 -14.63 -7.84 -14.44
C TYR A 23 -15.11 -7.06 -15.66
N TYR A 24 -16.25 -7.49 -16.22
CA TYR A 24 -16.99 -6.70 -17.19
C TYR A 24 -18.30 -6.24 -16.55
N ILE A 25 -18.42 -4.93 -16.32
CA ILE A 25 -19.59 -4.31 -15.69
C ILE A 25 -20.30 -3.45 -16.72
N PRO A 26 -21.37 -3.95 -17.37
CA PRO A 26 -22.15 -3.16 -18.30
C PRO A 26 -22.98 -2.13 -17.53
N SER A 27 -22.77 -0.85 -17.79
CA SER A 27 -23.55 0.23 -17.19
C SER A 27 -24.05 1.21 -18.27
N LYS A 28 -25.35 1.45 -18.26
CA LYS A 28 -25.96 2.48 -19.11
C LYS A 28 -25.53 3.89 -18.69
N ALA A 29 -25.12 4.05 -17.43
CA ALA A 29 -24.69 5.33 -16.87
C ALA A 29 -23.21 5.64 -17.12
N SER A 30 -22.40 4.69 -17.61
CA SER A 30 -20.96 4.89 -17.81
C SER A 30 -20.60 6.05 -18.72
N ARG A 31 -21.49 6.47 -19.62
CA ARG A 31 -21.33 7.67 -20.45
C ARG A 31 -21.32 8.98 -19.67
N TYR A 32 -21.79 8.97 -18.42
CA TYR A 32 -21.79 10.12 -17.52
C TYR A 32 -20.63 10.09 -16.52
N ASP A 33 -19.74 9.10 -16.69
CA ASP A 33 -18.61 8.92 -15.78
C ASP A 33 -17.64 10.08 -15.92
N SER A 34 -17.34 10.76 -14.82
CA SER A 34 -16.46 11.93 -14.78
C SER A 34 -14.99 11.58 -15.07
N ARG A 35 -14.62 10.30 -15.11
CA ARG A 35 -13.28 9.85 -15.54
C ARG A 35 -12.87 10.34 -16.91
N ASN A 36 -13.83 10.73 -17.74
CA ASN A 36 -13.58 11.35 -19.03
C ASN A 36 -13.29 12.87 -18.94
N ALA A 37 -13.49 13.48 -17.77
CA ALA A 37 -13.37 14.92 -17.57
C ALA A 37 -11.99 15.39 -17.06
N GLY A 38 -11.02 14.49 -16.90
CA GLY A 38 -9.68 14.79 -16.38
C GLY A 38 -9.44 14.25 -14.97
N ASN A 39 -8.32 14.60 -14.38
CA ASN A 39 -7.98 14.19 -13.02
C ASN A 39 -8.98 14.80 -12.02
N LEU A 40 -9.70 13.93 -11.31
CA LEU A 40 -10.54 14.37 -10.20
C LEU A 40 -9.65 14.60 -8.97
N SER A 41 -10.00 15.62 -8.21
CA SER A 41 -9.45 15.84 -6.88
C SER A 41 -10.61 16.00 -5.91
N TYR A 42 -10.59 15.22 -4.84
CA TYR A 42 -11.65 15.19 -3.85
C TYR A 42 -11.43 16.29 -2.81
N GLN A 43 -12.13 17.41 -2.95
CA GLN A 43 -11.91 18.61 -2.14
C GLN A 43 -12.02 18.36 -0.62
N HIS A 44 -13.00 17.58 -0.18
CA HIS A 44 -13.14 17.24 1.25
C HIS A 44 -11.96 16.38 1.75
N TRP A 45 -11.45 15.47 0.92
CA TRP A 45 -10.28 14.69 1.23
C TRP A 45 -9.02 15.54 1.29
N ARG A 46 -8.89 16.53 0.40
CA ARG A 46 -7.79 17.48 0.44
C ARG A 46 -7.76 18.24 1.78
N THR A 47 -8.91 18.73 2.24
CA THR A 47 -9.03 19.41 3.53
C THR A 47 -8.64 18.48 4.68
N ARG A 48 -9.25 17.28 4.75
CA ARG A 48 -9.00 16.30 5.82
C ARG A 48 -7.53 15.84 5.89
N ILE A 49 -6.92 15.56 4.76
CA ILE A 49 -5.50 15.14 4.73
C ILE A 49 -4.59 16.32 5.09
N ASN A 50 -4.97 17.54 4.71
CA ASN A 50 -4.21 18.75 5.08
C ASN A 50 -4.32 19.07 6.57
N GLU A 51 -5.42 18.75 7.24
CA GLU A 51 -5.54 18.87 8.70
C GLU A 51 -4.49 17.99 9.42
N ALA A 52 -4.14 16.86 8.85
CA ALA A 52 -3.08 15.99 9.34
C ALA A 52 -1.66 16.39 8.85
N ALA A 53 -1.47 17.53 8.19
CA ALA A 53 -0.18 17.91 7.60
C ALA A 53 0.95 17.99 8.64
N SER A 54 0.68 18.53 9.83
CA SER A 54 1.67 18.61 10.91
C SER A 54 2.14 17.21 11.37
N THR A 55 1.21 16.28 11.51
CA THR A 55 1.49 14.87 11.84
C THR A 55 2.34 14.22 10.75
N GLN A 56 1.99 14.44 9.49
CA GLN A 56 2.75 13.90 8.35
C GLN A 56 4.19 14.44 8.30
N VAL A 57 4.38 15.72 8.62
CA VAL A 57 5.73 16.33 8.73
C VAL A 57 6.52 15.71 9.89
N GLN A 58 5.88 15.37 11.01
CA GLN A 58 6.55 14.68 12.12
C GLN A 58 7.02 13.28 11.69
N TRP A 59 6.18 12.52 10.96
CA TRP A 59 6.56 11.23 10.41
C TRP A 59 7.69 11.33 9.39
N LEU A 60 7.68 12.36 8.55
CA LEU A 60 8.75 12.64 7.61
C LEU A 60 10.08 12.90 8.32
N LYS A 61 10.06 13.73 9.38
CA LYS A 61 11.24 13.99 10.22
C LYS A 61 11.74 12.74 10.96
N LEU A 62 10.82 11.88 11.37
CA LEU A 62 11.20 10.61 11.99
C LEU A 62 11.90 9.70 10.97
N ALA A 63 11.37 9.59 9.77
CA ALA A 63 11.97 8.79 8.70
C ALA A 63 13.36 9.32 8.31
N ASP A 64 13.54 10.64 8.31
CA ASP A 64 14.82 11.27 7.99
C ASP A 64 15.94 10.89 8.98
N ARG A 65 15.62 10.47 10.21
CA ARG A 65 16.60 9.96 11.18
C ARG A 65 17.26 8.65 10.74
N TYR A 66 16.62 7.90 9.88
CA TYR A 66 17.13 6.64 9.33
C TYR A 66 17.89 6.80 8.02
N GLU A 67 18.07 8.03 7.55
CA GLU A 67 18.70 8.35 6.26
C GLU A 67 20.03 7.62 6.04
N ARG A 68 20.91 7.58 7.06
CA ARG A 68 22.21 6.92 6.95
C ARG A 68 22.12 5.42 6.65
N ASP A 69 21.11 4.73 7.20
CA ASP A 69 20.90 3.30 6.97
C ASP A 69 20.21 3.09 5.63
N LEU A 70 19.25 3.95 5.27
CA LEU A 70 18.58 3.93 3.99
C LEU A 70 19.54 4.13 2.82
N ARG A 71 20.54 5.01 2.94
CA ARG A 71 21.62 5.20 1.93
C ARG A 71 22.47 3.95 1.72
N LYS A 72 22.58 3.06 2.70
CA LYS A 72 23.31 1.79 2.58
C LYS A 72 22.52 0.73 1.81
N ILE A 73 21.25 1.00 1.48
CA ILE A 73 20.42 0.08 0.69
C ILE A 73 20.84 0.20 -0.77
N ASN A 74 21.61 -0.76 -1.22
CA ASN A 74 22.14 -0.85 -2.59
C ASN A 74 22.11 -2.29 -3.11
N GLY A 75 21.11 -3.06 -2.69
CA GLY A 75 21.03 -4.49 -3.01
C GLY A 75 21.13 -4.75 -4.50
N THR A 76 22.06 -5.63 -4.87
CA THR A 76 22.26 -6.09 -6.25
C THR A 76 21.58 -7.43 -6.53
N GLY A 77 21.15 -8.14 -5.48
CA GLY A 77 20.38 -9.39 -5.60
C GLY A 77 18.87 -9.12 -5.60
N THR A 78 18.15 -10.01 -6.24
CA THR A 78 16.69 -9.91 -6.36
C THR A 78 15.96 -10.07 -5.04
N GLU A 79 16.59 -10.77 -4.08
CA GLU A 79 16.11 -10.97 -2.71
C GLU A 79 16.36 -9.77 -1.79
N LYS A 80 17.12 -8.76 -2.22
CA LYS A 80 17.51 -7.63 -1.38
C LYS A 80 16.70 -6.37 -1.69
N ALA A 81 16.49 -5.54 -0.66
CA ALA A 81 15.96 -4.20 -0.82
C ALA A 81 16.87 -3.38 -1.77
N ARG A 82 16.25 -2.66 -2.71
CA ARG A 82 16.95 -1.83 -3.69
C ARG A 82 16.09 -0.66 -4.15
N TRP A 83 16.73 0.42 -4.55
CA TRP A 83 16.06 1.61 -5.08
C TRP A 83 15.79 1.53 -6.60
N THR A 84 16.48 0.64 -7.31
CA THR A 84 16.35 0.45 -8.75
C THR A 84 15.12 -0.39 -9.10
N GLN A 85 13.95 0.06 -8.68
CA GLN A 85 12.64 -0.55 -8.91
C GLN A 85 11.56 0.54 -8.84
N ASP A 86 10.41 0.35 -9.50
CA ASP A 86 9.33 1.32 -9.64
C ASP A 86 7.99 0.87 -9.04
N TRP A 87 7.94 -0.35 -8.48
CA TRP A 87 6.73 -0.94 -7.91
C TRP A 87 6.44 -0.48 -6.48
N PHE A 88 7.49 -0.23 -5.69
CA PHE A 88 7.38 0.24 -4.32
C PHE A 88 8.40 1.37 -4.11
N PRO A 89 8.11 2.59 -4.60
CA PRO A 89 9.10 3.63 -4.76
C PRO A 89 9.58 4.25 -3.45
N ARG A 90 10.51 5.18 -3.60
CA ARG A 90 11.32 5.80 -2.56
C ARG A 90 10.56 6.09 -1.26
N LEU A 91 9.56 6.98 -1.28
CA LEU A 91 8.89 7.42 -0.05
C LEU A 91 8.02 6.33 0.58
N ASP A 92 7.43 5.45 -0.24
CA ASP A 92 6.68 4.29 0.24
C ASP A 92 7.60 3.32 0.97
N ALA A 93 8.75 3.01 0.37
CA ALA A 93 9.77 2.13 0.95
C ALA A 93 10.42 2.73 2.20
N VAL A 94 10.72 4.03 2.18
CA VAL A 94 11.26 4.77 3.33
C VAL A 94 10.29 4.73 4.50
N MET A 95 9.01 4.98 4.24
CA MET A 95 8.01 4.99 5.30
C MET A 95 7.79 3.60 5.89
N LEU A 96 7.67 2.57 5.07
CA LEU A 96 7.53 1.19 5.55
C LEU A 96 8.74 0.77 6.42
N TYR A 97 9.95 1.01 5.93
CA TYR A 97 11.18 0.77 6.68
C TYR A 97 11.19 1.49 8.03
N SER A 98 10.82 2.78 8.02
CA SER A 98 10.85 3.63 9.21
C SER A 98 9.76 3.27 10.22
N MET A 99 8.55 2.93 9.75
CA MET A 99 7.43 2.53 10.61
C MET A 99 7.72 1.20 11.31
N VAL A 100 8.30 0.20 10.61
CA VAL A 100 8.72 -1.07 11.22
C VAL A 100 9.75 -0.82 12.32
N ARG A 101 10.76 0.01 12.07
CA ARG A 101 11.80 0.32 13.06
C ARG A 101 11.28 1.12 14.25
N HIS A 102 10.37 2.06 13.99
CA HIS A 102 9.80 2.90 15.05
C HIS A 102 8.85 2.14 15.95
N PHE A 103 7.89 1.41 15.37
CA PHE A 103 6.88 0.71 16.14
C PHE A 103 7.38 -0.58 16.78
N LYS A 104 8.43 -1.20 16.21
CA LYS A 104 8.96 -2.49 16.66
C LYS A 104 7.81 -3.50 16.87
N PRO A 105 7.04 -3.78 15.81
CA PRO A 105 5.87 -4.64 15.90
C PRO A 105 6.26 -6.04 16.35
N LYS A 106 5.37 -6.72 17.07
CA LYS A 106 5.51 -8.14 17.35
C LYS A 106 5.10 -8.97 16.13
N ARG A 107 4.17 -8.44 15.33
CA ARG A 107 3.67 -9.09 14.11
C ARG A 107 3.54 -8.08 12.97
N ILE A 108 3.85 -8.57 11.78
CA ILE A 108 3.54 -7.90 10.53
C ILE A 108 2.75 -8.88 9.68
N ILE A 109 1.56 -8.48 9.21
CA ILE A 109 0.84 -9.20 8.16
C ILE A 109 0.96 -8.39 6.89
N GLU A 110 1.50 -9.00 5.85
CA GLU A 110 1.68 -8.41 4.53
C GLU A 110 0.83 -9.15 3.52
N ILE A 111 -0.05 -8.42 2.83
CA ILE A 111 -0.88 -8.89 1.73
C ILE A 111 -0.27 -8.38 0.44
N GLY A 112 0.05 -9.30 -0.48
CA GLY A 112 0.91 -9.00 -1.62
C GLY A 112 2.39 -9.02 -1.23
N VAL A 113 3.19 -9.64 -2.07
CA VAL A 113 4.60 -9.89 -1.77
C VAL A 113 5.48 -9.36 -2.89
N GLY A 114 6.44 -8.52 -2.52
CA GLY A 114 7.26 -7.91 -3.53
C GLY A 114 8.47 -7.16 -2.98
N HIS A 115 8.63 -5.94 -3.45
CA HIS A 115 9.69 -5.05 -2.96
C HIS A 115 9.47 -4.60 -1.53
N SER A 116 8.22 -4.41 -1.10
CA SER A 116 7.82 -4.09 0.29
C SER A 116 8.39 -5.09 1.29
N THR A 117 8.23 -6.39 1.03
CA THR A 117 8.75 -7.49 1.86
C THR A 117 10.26 -7.39 2.11
N ARG A 118 11.01 -6.96 1.08
CA ARG A 118 12.48 -6.78 1.19
C ARG A 118 12.85 -5.61 2.10
N PHE A 119 12.07 -4.53 2.08
CA PHE A 119 12.25 -3.38 2.98
C PHE A 119 11.85 -3.72 4.41
N VAL A 120 10.78 -4.51 4.61
CA VAL A 120 10.42 -5.06 5.93
C VAL A 120 11.55 -5.92 6.48
N ALA A 121 12.03 -6.88 5.71
CA ALA A 121 13.14 -7.76 6.13
C ALA A 121 14.42 -6.96 6.45
N ARG A 122 14.68 -5.91 5.68
CA ARG A 122 15.82 -5.01 5.93
C ARG A 122 15.62 -4.21 7.21
N ALA A 123 14.43 -3.67 7.46
CA ALA A 123 14.12 -2.92 8.67
C ALA A 123 14.24 -3.78 9.94
N ILE A 124 13.72 -5.01 9.91
CA ILE A 124 13.82 -5.98 11.00
C ILE A 124 15.30 -6.25 11.35
N ARG A 125 16.13 -6.50 10.32
CA ARG A 125 17.55 -6.77 10.49
C ARG A 125 18.29 -5.56 11.05
N ASP A 126 18.08 -4.38 10.50
CA ASP A 126 18.80 -3.16 10.90
C ASP A 126 18.43 -2.71 12.31
N GLU A 127 17.20 -3.00 12.77
CA GLU A 127 16.75 -2.69 14.13
C GLU A 127 17.04 -3.82 15.13
N GLY A 128 17.36 -5.02 14.66
CA GLY A 128 17.65 -6.17 15.51
C GLY A 128 16.42 -6.65 16.31
N ILE A 129 15.22 -6.54 15.75
CA ILE A 129 13.96 -6.93 16.41
C ILE A 129 13.50 -8.34 16.02
N GLU A 130 12.83 -9.00 16.96
CA GLU A 130 12.13 -10.26 16.70
C GLU A 130 10.70 -9.99 16.29
N VAL A 131 10.33 -10.37 15.07
CA VAL A 131 9.02 -10.14 14.47
C VAL A 131 8.51 -11.42 13.85
N VAL A 132 7.26 -11.77 14.07
CA VAL A 132 6.55 -12.77 13.26
C VAL A 132 6.04 -12.06 12.01
N HIS A 133 6.68 -12.28 10.88
CA HIS A 133 6.30 -11.71 9.59
C HIS A 133 5.50 -12.74 8.80
N ILE A 134 4.24 -12.47 8.56
CA ILE A 134 3.32 -13.31 7.78
C ILE A 134 3.10 -12.62 6.44
N ALA A 135 3.42 -13.30 5.36
CA ALA A 135 3.25 -12.79 4.00
C ALA A 135 2.27 -13.69 3.24
N ILE A 136 1.23 -13.07 2.67
CA ILE A 136 0.11 -13.76 2.01
C ILE A 136 0.05 -13.27 0.56
N ASP A 137 0.24 -14.18 -0.39
CA ASP A 137 0.18 -13.88 -1.82
C ASP A 137 -0.15 -15.17 -2.59
N PRO A 138 -1.18 -15.19 -3.46
CA PRO A 138 -1.51 -16.38 -4.25
C PRO A 138 -0.48 -16.68 -5.34
N GLU A 139 0.23 -15.66 -5.84
CA GLU A 139 1.19 -15.76 -6.95
C GLU A 139 2.48 -14.97 -6.65
N PRO A 140 3.20 -15.31 -5.56
CA PRO A 140 4.39 -14.56 -5.21
C PRO A 140 5.44 -14.63 -6.34
N SER A 141 6.19 -13.55 -6.52
CA SER A 141 7.30 -13.56 -7.46
C SER A 141 8.26 -14.70 -7.14
N LYS A 142 8.89 -15.33 -8.16
CA LYS A 142 9.82 -16.47 -7.98
C LYS A 142 10.99 -16.16 -7.05
N GLU A 143 11.24 -14.91 -6.76
CA GLU A 143 12.37 -14.41 -5.99
C GLU A 143 11.89 -13.92 -4.61
N ILE A 144 11.55 -14.87 -3.77
CA ILE A 144 11.08 -14.64 -2.41
C ILE A 144 12.24 -14.15 -1.53
N PRO A 145 12.13 -13.01 -0.83
CA PRO A 145 13.16 -12.60 0.11
C PRO A 145 13.28 -13.64 1.24
N GLN A 146 14.50 -14.09 1.48
CA GLN A 146 14.79 -14.87 2.67
C GLN A 146 14.88 -13.91 3.86
N ALA A 147 13.91 -13.99 4.76
CA ALA A 147 13.92 -13.23 6.01
C ALA A 147 13.74 -14.18 7.19
N PRO A 148 14.44 -13.94 8.30
CA PRO A 148 14.20 -14.69 9.54
C PRO A 148 12.73 -14.55 9.97
N ASN A 149 12.11 -15.65 10.39
CA ASN A 149 10.72 -15.67 10.89
C ASN A 149 9.65 -15.25 9.86
N LEU A 150 9.94 -15.34 8.57
CA LEU A 150 8.96 -15.11 7.51
C LEU A 150 8.13 -16.37 7.28
N CYS A 151 6.82 -16.25 7.55
CA CYS A 151 5.83 -17.30 7.31
C CYS A 151 5.07 -17.01 6.01
N TRP A 152 5.16 -17.90 5.05
CA TRP A 152 4.53 -17.77 3.73
C TRP A 152 3.21 -18.50 3.66
N PHE A 153 2.19 -17.79 3.12
CA PHE A 153 0.90 -18.34 2.75
C PHE A 153 0.68 -18.11 1.26
N VAL A 154 1.02 -19.12 0.45
CA VAL A 154 0.80 -19.10 -1.02
C VAL A 154 -0.66 -19.41 -1.30
N LYS A 155 -1.53 -18.45 -1.05
CA LYS A 155 -2.99 -18.53 -1.22
C LYS A 155 -3.64 -17.14 -1.22
N PRO A 156 -4.86 -17.00 -1.74
CA PRO A 156 -5.64 -15.77 -1.55
C PRO A 156 -5.82 -15.45 -0.07
N VAL A 157 -5.84 -14.16 0.27
CA VAL A 157 -5.99 -13.70 1.66
C VAL A 157 -7.29 -14.19 2.31
N GLN A 158 -8.36 -14.35 1.53
CA GLN A 158 -9.65 -14.90 1.98
C GLN A 158 -9.54 -16.33 2.54
N TRP A 159 -8.48 -17.06 2.17
CA TRP A 159 -8.24 -18.45 2.58
C TRP A 159 -7.10 -18.59 3.59
N ALA A 160 -6.55 -17.50 4.06
CA ALA A 160 -5.39 -17.53 4.96
C ALA A 160 -5.73 -17.99 6.39
N GLY A 161 -7.01 -18.00 6.76
CA GLY A 161 -7.48 -18.39 8.09
C GLY A 161 -7.73 -17.19 9.01
N LYS A 162 -8.75 -17.30 9.87
CA LYS A 162 -9.14 -16.21 10.80
C LYS A 162 -8.16 -16.06 11.98
N GLU A 163 -7.46 -17.12 12.34
CA GLU A 163 -6.52 -17.18 13.47
C GLU A 163 -5.31 -16.25 13.32
N ILE A 164 -4.99 -15.85 12.10
CA ILE A 164 -3.89 -14.92 11.83
C ILE A 164 -4.22 -13.53 12.37
N TRP A 165 -5.46 -13.11 12.17
CA TRP A 165 -5.95 -11.77 12.51
C TRP A 165 -6.19 -11.61 14.02
N GLY A 166 -6.63 -12.66 14.71
CA GLY A 166 -6.92 -12.63 16.15
C GLY A 166 -5.70 -12.42 17.05
N LYS A 167 -4.48 -12.48 16.49
CA LYS A 167 -3.23 -12.25 17.22
C LYS A 167 -2.64 -10.85 17.00
N ILE A 168 -3.22 -10.06 16.10
CA ILE A 168 -2.78 -8.70 15.80
C ILE A 168 -3.25 -7.76 16.91
N GLY A 169 -2.36 -6.93 17.38
CA GLY A 169 -2.61 -5.99 18.47
C GLY A 169 -1.95 -4.63 18.27
N PRO A 170 -2.02 -3.76 19.28
CA PRO A 170 -1.46 -2.41 19.21
C PRO A 170 0.01 -2.41 18.77
N ARG A 171 0.34 -1.50 17.85
CA ARG A 171 1.67 -1.32 17.22
C ARG A 171 2.05 -2.40 16.21
N ASP A 172 1.29 -3.48 16.06
CA ASP A 172 1.47 -4.41 14.96
C ASP A 172 1.07 -3.73 13.65
N ILE A 173 1.62 -4.23 12.52
CA ILE A 173 1.43 -3.63 11.20
C ILE A 173 0.68 -4.59 10.30
N VAL A 174 -0.34 -4.09 9.62
CA VAL A 174 -1.01 -4.72 8.48
C VAL A 174 -0.66 -3.92 7.24
N SER A 175 0.07 -4.52 6.31
CA SER A 175 0.51 -3.91 5.05
C SER A 175 -0.27 -4.53 3.90
N ILE A 176 -1.00 -3.69 3.16
CA ILE A 176 -1.88 -4.10 2.07
C ILE A 176 -1.33 -3.54 0.76
N ASP A 177 -0.93 -4.44 -0.13
CA ASP A 177 -0.55 -4.20 -1.52
C ASP A 177 -1.22 -5.30 -2.37
N SER A 178 -2.53 -5.17 -2.54
CA SER A 178 -3.45 -6.21 -2.99
C SER A 178 -3.71 -6.17 -4.51
N SER A 179 -4.83 -6.73 -4.96
CA SER A 179 -5.25 -6.59 -6.37
C SER A 179 -5.69 -5.17 -6.74
N HIS A 180 -5.97 -4.32 -5.77
CA HIS A 180 -6.52 -2.97 -5.90
C HIS A 180 -7.92 -2.91 -6.53
N ILE A 181 -8.64 -4.04 -6.57
CA ILE A 181 -9.96 -4.15 -7.19
C ILE A 181 -11.02 -4.48 -6.13
N LEU A 182 -11.88 -3.52 -5.85
CA LEU A 182 -13.05 -3.69 -4.97
C LEU A 182 -14.23 -4.26 -5.76
N MET A 183 -14.39 -5.58 -5.69
CA MET A 183 -15.51 -6.32 -6.26
C MET A 183 -15.93 -7.44 -5.31
N PRO A 184 -17.20 -7.87 -5.31
CA PRO A 184 -17.63 -8.95 -4.45
C PRO A 184 -16.75 -10.20 -4.55
N GLY A 185 -16.20 -10.64 -3.40
CA GLY A 185 -15.30 -11.78 -3.30
C GLY A 185 -13.82 -11.48 -3.59
N SER A 186 -13.45 -10.24 -3.93
CA SER A 186 -12.05 -9.86 -4.09
C SER A 186 -11.34 -9.78 -2.74
N ASP A 187 -10.01 -9.70 -2.78
CA ASP A 187 -9.18 -9.45 -1.60
C ASP A 187 -9.49 -8.09 -0.93
N VAL A 188 -9.69 -7.04 -1.74
CA VAL A 188 -10.10 -5.71 -1.24
C VAL A 188 -11.45 -5.76 -0.54
N ASP A 189 -12.44 -6.46 -1.11
CA ASP A 189 -13.75 -6.69 -0.50
C ASP A 189 -13.60 -7.38 0.87
N PHE A 190 -12.86 -8.49 0.91
CA PHE A 190 -12.61 -9.21 2.15
C PHE A 190 -11.87 -8.36 3.19
N LEU A 191 -10.81 -7.65 2.79
CA LEU A 191 -10.02 -6.84 3.71
C LEU A 191 -10.82 -5.70 4.32
N PHE A 192 -11.61 -4.97 3.53
CA PHE A 192 -12.32 -3.79 4.00
C PHE A 192 -13.72 -4.07 4.58
N ASN A 193 -14.26 -5.27 4.40
CA ASN A 193 -15.53 -5.65 5.02
C ASN A 193 -15.39 -6.63 6.18
N GLU A 194 -14.32 -7.47 6.20
CA GLU A 194 -14.18 -8.53 7.21
C GLU A 194 -12.96 -8.36 8.13
N ILE A 195 -11.96 -7.54 7.77
CA ILE A 195 -10.71 -7.48 8.52
C ILE A 195 -10.45 -6.09 9.08
N VAL A 196 -10.23 -5.08 8.25
CA VAL A 196 -9.77 -3.74 8.68
C VAL A 196 -10.70 -3.09 9.69
N PRO A 197 -12.05 -3.16 9.55
CA PRO A 197 -12.98 -2.58 10.52
C PRO A 197 -12.96 -3.24 11.89
N PHE A 198 -12.43 -4.46 11.99
CA PHE A 198 -12.42 -5.28 13.22
C PHE A 198 -11.01 -5.44 13.82
N LEU A 199 -10.02 -4.76 13.29
CA LEU A 199 -8.68 -4.74 13.88
C LEU A 199 -8.71 -4.02 15.24
N ALA A 200 -7.88 -4.51 16.16
CA ALA A 200 -7.75 -3.92 17.48
C ALA A 200 -7.24 -2.47 17.42
N ALA A 201 -7.66 -1.64 18.36
CA ALA A 201 -7.16 -0.28 18.52
C ALA A 201 -5.62 -0.28 18.64
N GLY A 202 -4.99 0.70 18.00
CA GLY A 202 -3.53 0.86 17.97
C GLY A 202 -2.81 0.03 16.90
N VAL A 203 -3.53 -0.81 16.13
CA VAL A 203 -2.97 -1.47 14.94
C VAL A 203 -2.68 -0.40 13.87
N ILE A 204 -1.53 -0.54 13.22
CA ILE A 204 -1.09 0.34 12.14
C ILE A 204 -1.42 -0.32 10.80
N VAL A 205 -2.12 0.39 9.95
CA VAL A 205 -2.50 -0.09 8.61
C VAL A 205 -1.79 0.74 7.56
N HIS A 206 -1.18 0.05 6.61
CA HIS A 206 -0.59 0.58 5.40
C HIS A 206 -1.37 0.08 4.20
N VAL A 207 -1.70 0.96 3.25
CA VAL A 207 -2.27 0.57 1.95
C VAL A 207 -1.48 1.24 0.86
N HIS A 208 -1.01 0.44 -0.10
CA HIS A 208 -0.27 0.91 -1.26
C HIS A 208 -1.21 1.33 -2.40
N ASP A 209 -0.70 2.08 -3.37
CA ASP A 209 -1.43 2.58 -4.54
C ASP A 209 -2.68 3.40 -4.21
N ILE A 210 -2.57 4.29 -3.20
CA ILE A 210 -3.60 5.25 -2.79
C ILE A 210 -3.12 6.67 -3.08
N PHE A 211 -3.87 7.38 -3.93
CA PHE A 211 -3.55 8.73 -4.42
C PHE A 211 -4.39 9.83 -3.77
N LEU A 212 -5.16 9.53 -2.73
CA LEU A 212 -5.93 10.57 -2.03
C LEU A 212 -5.04 11.79 -1.68
N PRO A 213 -5.51 13.03 -1.91
CA PRO A 213 -6.88 13.43 -2.27
C PRO A 213 -7.21 13.40 -3.77
N ASP A 214 -6.32 12.96 -4.63
CA ASP A 214 -6.53 12.90 -6.07
C ASP A 214 -7.03 11.51 -6.50
N ASP A 215 -7.54 11.42 -7.72
CA ASP A 215 -7.89 10.15 -8.35
C ASP A 215 -6.63 9.43 -8.87
N TYR A 216 -6.80 8.18 -9.27
CA TYR A 216 -5.73 7.43 -9.94
C TYR A 216 -5.25 8.17 -11.20
N PRO A 217 -3.93 8.11 -11.49
CA PRO A 217 -3.37 8.75 -12.68
C PRO A 217 -4.04 8.26 -13.98
N LEU A 218 -4.27 9.17 -14.93
CA LEU A 218 -4.96 8.85 -16.19
C LEU A 218 -4.33 7.68 -16.95
N ASP A 219 -3.00 7.57 -16.93
CA ASP A 219 -2.26 6.47 -17.55
C ASP A 219 -2.40 5.13 -16.79
N TRP A 220 -3.04 5.15 -15.60
CA TRP A 220 -3.38 3.96 -14.81
C TRP A 220 -4.85 3.54 -14.95
N HIS A 221 -5.72 4.33 -15.59
CA HIS A 221 -7.14 4.00 -15.74
C HIS A 221 -7.39 2.64 -16.42
N TRP A 222 -6.43 2.17 -17.22
CA TRP A 222 -6.50 0.83 -17.83
C TRP A 222 -6.43 -0.31 -16.81
N ARG A 223 -5.91 -0.06 -15.61
CA ARG A 223 -5.79 -1.05 -14.52
C ARG A 223 -7.14 -1.33 -13.87
N GLY A 224 -8.06 -0.35 -13.90
CA GLY A 224 -9.37 -0.45 -13.26
C GLY A 224 -9.33 -0.37 -11.73
N TYR A 225 -8.24 0.09 -11.15
CA TYR A 225 -8.06 0.22 -9.71
C TYR A 225 -9.16 1.09 -9.08
N ASN A 226 -9.72 0.63 -7.95
CA ASN A 226 -10.76 1.32 -7.19
C ASN A 226 -10.69 1.05 -5.68
N GLU A 227 -9.65 0.42 -5.18
CA GLU A 227 -9.41 0.18 -3.74
C GLU A 227 -9.45 1.47 -2.93
N GLN A 228 -8.97 2.58 -3.50
CA GLN A 228 -9.03 3.91 -2.89
C GLN A 228 -10.46 4.29 -2.44
N CYS A 229 -11.51 3.82 -3.11
CA CYS A 229 -12.89 4.05 -2.72
C CYS A 229 -13.22 3.37 -1.37
N ALA A 230 -12.72 2.14 -1.16
CA ALA A 230 -12.88 1.43 0.11
C ALA A 230 -12.10 2.12 1.24
N VAL A 231 -10.84 2.49 0.99
CA VAL A 231 -10.00 3.22 1.94
C VAL A 231 -10.65 4.55 2.34
N ALA A 232 -11.10 5.34 1.36
CA ALA A 232 -11.78 6.60 1.60
C ALA A 232 -13.05 6.41 2.44
N SER A 233 -13.90 5.46 2.07
CA SER A 233 -15.14 5.18 2.79
C SER A 233 -14.87 4.73 4.23
N PHE A 234 -13.90 3.83 4.45
CA PHE A 234 -13.51 3.40 5.77
C PHE A 234 -13.00 4.56 6.63
N LEU A 235 -12.03 5.33 6.13
CA LEU A 235 -11.48 6.47 6.85
C LEU A 235 -12.53 7.57 7.13
N ALA A 236 -13.54 7.75 6.27
CA ALA A 236 -14.60 8.71 6.49
C ALA A 236 -15.58 8.29 7.59
N ALA A 237 -15.85 6.98 7.69
CA ALA A 237 -16.82 6.42 8.63
C ALA A 237 -16.22 6.04 10.00
N SER A 238 -14.90 5.89 10.08
CA SER A 238 -14.18 5.48 11.29
C SER A 238 -13.47 6.66 11.96
N ASN A 239 -13.10 6.47 13.24
CA ASN A 239 -12.22 7.39 13.98
C ASN A 239 -10.72 7.09 13.72
N ALA A 240 -10.37 6.36 12.65
CA ALA A 240 -8.99 6.03 12.34
C ALA A 240 -8.16 7.31 12.15
N GLU A 241 -7.00 7.31 12.79
CA GLU A 241 -6.05 8.42 12.76
C GLU A 241 -5.21 8.35 11.48
N LEU A 242 -5.36 9.33 10.61
CA LEU A 242 -4.49 9.45 9.44
C LEU A 242 -3.07 9.84 9.87
N MET A 243 -2.10 8.99 9.56
CA MET A 243 -0.71 9.19 9.94
C MET A 243 0.12 9.81 8.82
N PHE A 244 0.04 9.25 7.61
CA PHE A 244 0.88 9.65 6.49
C PHE A 244 0.27 9.29 5.13
N SER A 245 0.51 10.12 4.11
CA SER A 245 0.21 9.84 2.71
C SER A 245 1.39 10.23 1.85
N SER A 246 2.02 9.27 1.19
CA SER A 246 3.18 9.52 0.32
C SER A 246 2.82 10.43 -0.84
N HIS A 247 1.66 10.22 -1.45
CA HIS A 247 1.18 11.08 -2.53
C HIS A 247 0.98 12.53 -2.06
N PHE A 248 0.29 12.72 -0.94
CA PHE A 248 0.06 14.07 -0.40
C PHE A 248 1.37 14.77 -0.06
N VAL A 249 2.29 14.08 0.60
CA VAL A 249 3.58 14.66 1.01
C VAL A 249 4.43 15.02 -0.22
N SER A 250 4.53 14.14 -1.20
CA SER A 250 5.36 14.39 -2.39
C SER A 250 4.78 15.47 -3.32
N HIS A 251 3.46 15.68 -3.32
CA HIS A 251 2.79 16.64 -4.21
C HIS A 251 2.42 17.94 -3.51
N TYR A 252 1.80 17.88 -2.33
CA TYR A 252 1.25 19.05 -1.64
C TYR A 252 2.16 19.61 -0.55
N LEU A 253 3.07 18.80 0.02
CA LEU A 253 4.11 19.22 0.95
C LEU A 253 5.50 19.18 0.30
N LYS A 254 5.56 19.34 -1.01
CA LYS A 254 6.77 19.16 -1.82
C LYS A 254 7.99 19.94 -1.30
N THR A 255 7.81 21.19 -0.90
CA THR A 255 8.90 22.03 -0.38
C THR A 255 9.49 21.43 0.90
N THR A 256 8.63 21.04 1.84
CA THR A 256 9.04 20.39 3.10
C THR A 256 9.72 19.06 2.83
N PHE A 257 9.15 18.23 1.96
CA PHE A 257 9.76 16.96 1.60
C PHE A 257 11.13 17.15 0.94
N SER A 258 11.25 18.05 -0.03
CA SER A 258 12.51 18.32 -0.74
C SER A 258 13.62 18.82 0.16
N SER A 259 13.32 19.36 1.34
CA SER A 259 14.32 19.80 2.32
C SER A 259 14.89 18.67 3.19
N THR A 260 14.35 17.44 3.08
CA THR A 260 14.83 16.28 3.85
C THR A 260 15.95 15.53 3.14
N GLU A 261 16.75 14.79 3.88
CA GLU A 261 17.82 13.95 3.31
C GLU A 261 17.26 12.73 2.57
N ILE A 262 16.10 12.18 3.04
CA ILE A 262 15.44 11.06 2.36
C ILE A 262 14.90 11.44 0.97
N ALA A 263 14.62 12.72 0.72
CA ALA A 263 14.20 13.17 -0.62
C ALA A 263 15.31 13.01 -1.67
N LYS A 264 16.57 12.90 -1.24
CA LYS A 264 17.73 12.71 -2.11
C LYS A 264 18.00 11.25 -2.45
N LEU A 265 17.25 10.31 -1.85
CA LEU A 265 17.36 8.88 -2.18
C LEU A 265 16.88 8.61 -3.62
N PRO A 266 17.40 7.56 -4.26
CA PRO A 266 17.05 7.26 -5.66
C PRO A 266 15.56 6.96 -5.84
N ILE A 267 15.01 7.45 -6.93
CA ILE A 267 13.66 7.11 -7.41
C ILE A 267 13.71 6.90 -8.93
N GLN A 268 12.98 5.92 -9.43
CA GLN A 268 12.87 5.69 -10.87
C GLN A 268 12.01 6.77 -11.54
N PRO A 269 12.31 7.19 -12.77
CA PRO A 269 11.69 8.36 -13.41
C PRO A 269 10.16 8.33 -13.51
N GLN A 270 9.55 7.16 -13.59
CA GLN A 270 8.09 6.99 -13.73
C GLN A 270 7.42 6.46 -12.46
N ALA A 271 8.19 6.25 -11.38
CA ALA A 271 7.66 5.75 -10.13
C ALA A 271 6.78 6.80 -9.45
N ARG A 272 5.69 6.35 -8.84
CA ARG A 272 4.69 7.20 -8.16
C ARG A 272 4.58 6.78 -6.71
N GLU A 273 4.88 7.69 -5.82
CA GLU A 273 4.78 7.50 -4.38
C GLU A 273 3.30 7.59 -3.97
N SER A 274 2.73 6.51 -3.45
CA SER A 274 1.27 6.33 -3.36
C SER A 274 0.78 5.51 -2.15
N SER A 275 1.54 5.47 -1.06
CA SER A 275 1.10 4.81 0.17
C SER A 275 0.27 5.72 1.07
N ILE A 276 -0.72 5.12 1.77
CA ILE A 276 -1.41 5.76 2.88
C ILE A 276 -1.25 4.93 4.16
N TRP A 277 -1.11 5.63 5.29
CA TRP A 277 -0.91 5.05 6.61
C TRP A 277 -1.93 5.61 7.58
N PHE A 278 -2.56 4.73 8.35
CA PHE A 278 -3.48 5.13 9.42
C PHE A 278 -3.40 4.17 10.61
N ARG A 279 -3.82 4.65 11.76
CA ARG A 279 -3.93 3.86 13.00
C ARG A 279 -5.39 3.61 13.32
N ILE A 280 -5.72 2.39 13.69
CA ILE A 280 -7.05 2.07 14.21
C ILE A 280 -7.22 2.74 15.58
N ALA A 281 -8.24 3.58 15.71
CA ALA A 281 -8.56 4.25 16.96
C ALA A 281 -9.31 3.32 17.93
N SER A 282 -9.31 3.66 19.22
CA SER A 282 -10.23 3.04 20.17
C SER A 282 -11.66 3.41 19.76
N GLY A 283 -12.57 2.45 19.74
CA GLY A 283 -13.99 2.76 19.71
C GLY A 283 -14.35 3.60 20.95
N GLU A 284 -15.20 4.59 20.79
CA GLU A 284 -15.86 5.26 21.93
C GLU A 284 -16.81 4.30 22.62
#